data_343336397b96d6a725d2ab99c600e28a
#
_entry.id   343336397b96d6a725d2ab99c600e28a
#
_cell.length_a   1.000
_cell.length_b   1.000
_cell.length_c   1.000
_cell.angle_alpha   90.00
_cell.angle_beta   90.00
_cell.angle_gamma   90.00
#
_symmetry.space_group_name_H-M   'P 1'
#
loop_
_entity.id
_entity.type
_entity.pdbx_description
1 polymer ?
#
loop_
_entity_poly.entity_id
_entity_poly.type
_entity_poly.pdbx_seq_one_letter_code
_entity_poly.pdbx_strand_id
1 'polypeptide(L)' 'MYIDNEKINEAIRLSGLKKKWIAEQLDITYNRLRRKLKGEIHFSKLELEKLNSILERYL' A
#
# COMPACT_ATOMS: atom_id res chain seq x y z
N MET A 1 10.37 -11.03 3.23
CA MET A 1 9.23 -11.17 4.17
C MET A 1 7.92 -11.09 3.39
N TYR A 2 7.04 -12.04 3.63
CA TYR A 2 5.73 -12.05 2.98
C TYR A 2 4.78 -11.11 3.73
N ILE A 3 4.15 -10.19 3.00
CA ILE A 3 3.19 -9.28 3.58
C ILE A 3 1.81 -9.61 3.01
N ASP A 4 0.89 -9.95 3.90
CA ASP A 4 -0.47 -10.28 3.56
C ASP A 4 -1.23 -9.01 3.16
N ASN A 5 -1.97 -9.06 2.05
CA ASN A 5 -2.78 -7.95 1.59
C ASN A 5 -3.81 -7.49 2.64
N GLU A 6 -4.34 -8.41 3.42
CA GLU A 6 -5.27 -8.06 4.49
C GLU A 6 -4.60 -7.20 5.54
N LYS A 7 -3.36 -7.51 5.88
CA LYS A 7 -2.60 -6.72 6.85
C LYS A 7 -2.26 -5.35 6.31
N ILE A 8 -1.94 -5.27 5.02
CA ILE A 8 -1.67 -3.99 4.37
C ILE A 8 -2.93 -3.12 4.40
N ASN A 9 -4.07 -3.69 4.01
CA ASN A 9 -5.34 -2.97 4.03
C ASN A 9 -5.69 -2.47 5.42
N GLU A 10 -5.50 -3.30 6.43
CA GLU A 10 -5.75 -2.94 7.82
C GLU A 10 -4.83 -1.81 8.27
N ALA A 11 -3.55 -1.90 7.95
CA ALA A 11 -2.59 -0.86 8.31
C ALA A 11 -2.93 0.48 7.66
N ILE A 12 -3.35 0.45 6.39
CA ILE A 12 -3.77 1.67 5.70
C ILE A 12 -4.99 2.28 6.38
N ARG A 13 -5.97 1.43 6.73
CA ARG A 13 -7.16 1.88 7.41
C ARG A 13 -6.83 2.54 8.75
N LEU A 14 -5.97 1.90 9.52
CA LEU A 14 -5.57 2.40 10.84
C LEU A 14 -4.72 3.67 10.76
N SER A 15 -3.96 3.84 9.69
CA SER A 15 -3.12 5.02 9.51
C SER A 15 -3.92 6.28 9.23
N GLY A 16 -5.13 6.13 8.71
CA GLY A 16 -5.94 7.26 8.28
C GLY A 16 -5.48 7.92 6.99
N LEU A 17 -4.49 7.36 6.33
CA LEU A 17 -3.98 7.91 5.08
C LEU A 17 -4.92 7.62 3.92
N LYS A 18 -5.02 8.59 3.01
CA LYS A 18 -5.84 8.40 1.81
C LYS A 18 -5.10 7.54 0.80
N LYS A 19 -5.81 6.60 0.20
CA LYS A 19 -5.23 5.72 -0.81
C LYS A 19 -4.70 6.49 -2.01
N LYS A 20 -5.36 7.59 -2.38
CA LYS A 20 -4.90 8.43 -3.48
C LYS A 20 -3.51 8.98 -3.19
N TRP A 21 -3.29 9.46 -1.98
CA TRP A 21 -1.99 9.96 -1.56
C TRP A 21 -0.93 8.85 -1.58
N ILE A 22 -1.30 7.67 -1.08
CA ILE A 22 -0.40 6.52 -1.08
C ILE A 22 0.00 6.15 -2.51
N ALA A 23 -0.96 6.14 -3.44
CA ALA A 23 -0.66 5.85 -4.84
C ALA A 23 0.36 6.83 -5.41
N GLU A 24 0.21 8.12 -5.08
CA GLU A 24 1.17 9.13 -5.51
C GLU A 24 2.57 8.83 -4.98
N GLN A 25 2.67 8.43 -3.72
CA GLN A 25 3.95 8.10 -3.10
C GLN A 25 4.61 6.87 -3.74
N LEU A 26 3.80 5.93 -4.22
CA LEU A 26 4.29 4.74 -4.89
C LEU A 26 4.49 4.94 -6.39
N ASP A 27 4.16 6.13 -6.90
CA ASP A 27 4.27 6.47 -8.31
C ASP A 27 3.43 5.55 -9.20
N ILE A 28 2.22 5.26 -8.75
CA ILE A 28 1.24 4.45 -9.49
C ILE A 28 -0.11 5.16 -9.46
N THR A 29 -1.00 4.73 -10.35
CA THR A 29 -2.35 5.29 -10.36
C THR A 29 -3.18 4.74 -9.20
N TYR A 30 -4.20 5.47 -8.81
CA TYR A 30 -5.14 5.03 -7.78
C TYR A 30 -5.80 3.69 -8.15
N ASN A 31 -6.18 3.53 -9.42
CA ASN A 31 -6.79 2.29 -9.87
C ASN A 31 -5.84 1.10 -9.73
N ARG A 32 -4.57 1.29 -10.05
CA ARG A 32 -3.59 0.23 -9.90
C ARG A 32 -3.39 -0.12 -8.43
N LEU A 33 -3.35 0.88 -7.56
CA LEU A 33 -3.23 0.62 -6.12
C LEU A 33 -4.41 -0.21 -5.62
N ARG A 34 -5.63 0.16 -6.02
CA ARG A 34 -6.82 -0.59 -5.63
C ARG A 34 -6.72 -2.06 -6.05
N ARG A 35 -6.30 -2.30 -7.29
CA ARG A 35 -6.16 -3.66 -7.80
C ARG A 35 -5.10 -4.45 -7.04
N LYS A 36 -4.01 -3.80 -6.69
CA LYS A 36 -2.96 -4.43 -5.89
C LYS A 36 -3.44 -4.78 -4.49
N LEU A 37 -4.20 -3.89 -3.88
CA LEU A 37 -4.78 -4.13 -2.55
C LEU A 37 -5.81 -5.25 -2.55
N LYS A 38 -6.48 -5.47 -3.68
CA LYS A 38 -7.42 -6.59 -3.82
C LYS A 38 -6.73 -7.91 -4.13
N GLY A 39 -5.44 -7.88 -4.43
CA GLY A 39 -4.69 -9.06 -4.80
C GLY A 39 -4.75 -9.43 -6.27
N GLU A 40 -5.33 -8.57 -7.12
CA GLU A 40 -5.42 -8.83 -8.56
C GLU A 40 -4.08 -8.64 -9.26
N ILE A 41 -3.25 -7.75 -8.73
CA ILE A 41 -1.90 -7.47 -9.24
C ILE A 41 -0.98 -7.51 -8.03
N HIS A 42 0.19 -8.10 -8.19
CA HIS A 42 1.17 -8.15 -7.10
C HIS A 42 1.89 -6.82 -6.94
N PHE A 43 2.22 -6.46 -5.72
CA PHE A 43 3.13 -5.35 -5.46
C PHE A 43 4.54 -5.77 -5.86
N SER A 44 5.31 -4.83 -6.42
CA SER A 44 6.72 -5.07 -6.62
C SER A 44 7.44 -4.96 -5.27
N LYS A 45 8.66 -5.49 -5.21
CA LYS A 45 9.46 -5.40 -4.00
C LYS A 45 9.70 -3.94 -3.58
N LEU A 46 10.01 -3.09 -4.56
CA LEU A 46 10.25 -1.68 -4.28
C LEU A 46 9.01 -0.99 -3.76
N GLU A 47 7.85 -1.33 -4.34
CA GLU A 47 6.57 -0.77 -3.88
C GLU A 47 6.28 -1.19 -2.44
N LEU A 48 6.54 -2.44 -2.09
CA LEU A 48 6.35 -2.92 -0.73
C LEU A 48 7.28 -2.22 0.26
N GLU A 49 8.52 -1.98 -0.13
CA GLU A 49 9.47 -1.26 0.71
C GLU A 49 9.01 0.17 0.98
N LYS A 50 8.56 0.87 -0.06
CA LYS A 50 8.04 2.23 0.07
C LYS A 50 6.79 2.27 0.94
N LEU A 51 5.88 1.34 0.70
CA LEU A 51 4.63 1.26 1.45
C LEU A 51 4.90 0.99 2.91
N ASN A 52 5.81 0.06 3.20
CA ASN A 52 6.18 -0.26 4.58
C ASN A 52 6.77 0.97 5.29
N SER A 53 7.63 1.71 4.61
CA SER A 53 8.22 2.94 5.17
C SER A 53 7.16 3.98 5.49
N ILE A 54 6.20 4.15 4.58
CA ILE A 54 5.10 5.09 4.78
C ILE A 54 4.27 4.68 6.00
N LEU A 55 3.89 3.42 6.06
CA LEU A 55 3.03 2.93 7.14
C LEU A 55 3.71 2.99 8.50
N GLU A 56 5.00 2.72 8.55
CA GLU A 56 5.75 2.81 9.80
C GLU A 56 5.74 4.22 10.38
N ARG A 57 5.74 5.24 9.53
CA ARG A 57 5.72 6.63 9.99
C ARG A 57 4.40 7.04 10.62
N TYR A 58 3.30 6.40 10.20
CA TYR A 58 1.96 6.82 10.57
C TYR A 58 1.23 5.82 11.47
N LEU A 59 1.92 4.78 11.86
CA LEU A 59 1.44 3.82 12.82
C LEU A 59 2.34 3.80 14.04
#